data_8395dca5dcc30ba2ad6ba47fa3cd52f5
#
_entry.id   8395dca5dcc30ba2ad6ba47fa3cd52f5
#
_cell.length_a   1.000
_cell.length_b   1.000
_cell.length_c   1.000
_cell.angle_alpha   90.00
_cell.angle_beta   90.00
_cell.angle_gamma   90.00
#
_symmetry.space_group_name_H-M   'P 1'
#
loop_
_entity.id
_entity.type
_entity.pdbx_description
1 polymer ?
#
loop_
_entity_poly.entity_id
_entity_poly.type
_entity_poly.pdbx_seq_one_letter_code
_entity_poly.pdbx_strand_id
1 'polypeptide(L)'
;MQNYLPACKIVSTHGVRGEMKALPLCDGAQFLAKFKRLYAAANGSSEVALRGVRAQGNMLLVKLAGVEDMDAARAQVGKTYYFAKADAKLPEGRYFIDDLIGCTVLHADDGRTLGIVAKVDHPGVQDIYIVRDAAGEEHWIPAVPEFVVDVDIAARTVKMRPIAGMFDEPVNGDEE
;
A
#
# COMPACT_ATOMS: atom_id res chain seq x y z
N MET A 1 -4.75 -9.14 -7.76
CA MET A 1 -4.94 -8.29 -6.56
C MET A 1 -4.61 -9.13 -5.32
N GLN A 2 -3.63 -8.74 -4.53
CA GLN A 2 -3.26 -9.45 -3.31
C GLN A 2 -4.20 -9.02 -2.17
N ASN A 3 -4.81 -9.98 -1.49
CA ASN A 3 -5.70 -9.70 -0.34
C ASN A 3 -4.94 -9.61 0.99
N TYR A 4 -3.72 -10.12 1.04
CA TYR A 4 -2.85 -10.11 2.21
C TYR A 4 -1.51 -9.49 1.84
N LEU A 5 -1.07 -8.54 2.62
CA LEU A 5 0.19 -7.82 2.42
C LEU A 5 1.18 -8.09 3.56
N PRO A 6 2.49 -8.06 3.28
CA PRO A 6 3.49 -8.23 4.31
C PRO A 6 3.37 -7.17 5.41
N ALA A 7 3.33 -7.61 6.65
CA ALA A 7 3.30 -6.76 7.84
C ALA A 7 4.68 -6.58 8.44
N CYS A 8 5.35 -7.68 8.73
CA CYS A 8 6.68 -7.68 9.34
C CYS A 8 7.37 -9.03 9.14
N LYS A 9 8.69 -9.02 9.26
CA LYS A 9 9.53 -10.22 9.28
C LYS A 9 10.23 -10.35 10.63
N ILE A 10 10.05 -11.47 11.29
CA ILE A 10 10.70 -11.76 12.59
C ILE A 10 12.18 -11.99 12.36
N VAL A 11 13.03 -11.23 13.04
CA VAL A 11 14.49 -11.30 12.87
C VAL A 11 15.23 -11.82 14.09
N SER A 12 14.68 -11.62 15.31
CA SER A 12 15.26 -12.15 16.54
C SER A 12 14.25 -12.20 17.67
N THR A 13 14.62 -12.87 18.76
CA THR A 13 13.90 -12.80 20.03
C THR A 13 14.21 -11.49 20.77
N HIS A 14 13.29 -11.08 21.65
CA HIS A 14 13.50 -9.95 22.55
C HIS A 14 13.04 -10.32 23.97
N GLY A 15 13.98 -10.45 24.88
CA GLY A 15 13.67 -10.89 26.26
C GLY A 15 13.24 -12.34 26.33
N VAL A 16 12.56 -12.70 27.42
CA VAL A 16 12.21 -14.09 27.77
C VAL A 16 10.70 -14.38 27.75
N ARG A 17 9.88 -13.37 27.48
CA ARG A 17 8.40 -13.45 27.54
C ARG A 17 7.72 -13.65 26.19
N GLY A 18 8.48 -14.05 25.17
CA GLY A 18 7.97 -14.29 23.83
C GLY A 18 7.84 -13.06 22.94
N GLU A 19 8.28 -11.88 23.39
CA GLU A 19 8.36 -10.70 22.54
C GLU A 19 9.45 -10.90 21.49
N MET A 20 9.20 -10.42 20.27
CA MET A 20 10.07 -10.66 19.11
C MET A 20 10.42 -9.34 18.44
N LYS A 21 11.64 -9.24 17.96
CA LYS A 21 12.11 -8.14 17.14
C LYS A 21 11.79 -8.44 15.67
N ALA A 22 11.18 -7.49 15.01
CA ALA A 22 10.73 -7.65 13.63
C ALA A 22 11.12 -6.47 12.75
N LEU A 23 11.44 -6.75 11.48
CA LEU A 23 11.63 -5.75 10.44
C LEU A 23 10.24 -5.31 9.92
N PRO A 24 9.92 -4.00 9.96
CA PRO A 24 8.65 -3.52 9.42
C PRO A 24 8.64 -3.64 7.89
N LEU A 25 7.54 -4.19 7.35
CA LEU A 25 7.27 -4.28 5.92
C LEU A 25 6.02 -3.49 5.53
N CYS A 26 5.47 -2.73 6.49
CA CYS A 26 4.33 -1.84 6.33
C CYS A 26 4.65 -0.47 6.97
N ASP A 27 3.65 0.40 7.09
CA ASP A 27 3.81 1.78 7.58
C ASP A 27 4.17 1.92 9.09
N GLY A 28 4.71 0.87 9.68
CA GLY A 28 5.28 0.91 11.03
C GLY A 28 4.33 0.48 12.13
N ALA A 29 4.77 0.72 13.39
CA ALA A 29 4.08 0.24 14.57
C ALA A 29 2.67 0.81 14.76
N GLN A 30 2.48 2.09 14.48
CA GLN A 30 1.16 2.74 14.63
C GLN A 30 0.13 2.18 13.66
N PHE A 31 0.55 1.87 12.44
CA PHE A 31 -0.32 1.21 11.47
C PHE A 31 -0.65 -0.21 11.93
N LEU A 32 0.37 -1.01 12.27
CA LEU A 32 0.20 -2.41 12.65
C LEU A 32 -0.58 -2.59 13.96
N ALA A 33 -0.50 -1.65 14.89
CA ALA A 33 -1.24 -1.66 16.15
C ALA A 33 -2.77 -1.62 15.98
N LYS A 34 -3.27 -1.22 14.82
CA LYS A 34 -4.70 -1.21 14.50
C LYS A 34 -5.28 -2.59 14.20
N PHE A 35 -4.42 -3.56 13.91
CA PHE A 35 -4.84 -4.93 13.59
C PHE A 35 -4.94 -5.77 14.86
N LYS A 36 -5.93 -6.64 14.88
CA LYS A 36 -6.13 -7.61 15.97
C LYS A 36 -5.52 -8.96 15.68
N ARG A 37 -5.19 -9.22 14.42
CA ARG A 37 -4.69 -10.49 13.91
C ARG A 37 -3.73 -10.30 12.75
N LEU A 38 -2.84 -11.24 12.61
CA LEU A 38 -1.92 -11.39 11.48
C LEU A 38 -2.04 -12.81 10.93
N TYR A 39 -1.39 -13.06 9.81
CA TYR A 39 -1.40 -14.35 9.13
C TYR A 39 0.02 -14.80 8.84
N ALA A 40 0.31 -16.06 9.09
CA ALA A 40 1.63 -16.62 8.85
C ALA A 40 1.91 -16.93 7.37
N ALA A 41 0.91 -16.81 6.50
CA ALA A 41 1.05 -17.06 5.07
C ALA A 41 0.35 -15.98 4.23
N ALA A 42 0.88 -15.73 3.05
CA ALA A 42 0.37 -14.74 2.11
C ALA A 42 -1.04 -15.06 1.54
N ASN A 43 -1.53 -16.27 1.71
CA ASN A 43 -2.88 -16.70 1.33
C ASN A 43 -3.92 -16.53 2.45
N GLY A 44 -3.52 -15.97 3.60
CA GLY A 44 -4.40 -15.79 4.75
C GLY A 44 -4.59 -17.03 5.62
N SER A 45 -3.83 -18.09 5.39
CA SER A 45 -3.84 -19.24 6.30
C SER A 45 -3.04 -18.97 7.57
N SER A 46 -3.32 -19.77 8.61
CA SER A 46 -2.63 -19.66 9.90
C SER A 46 -2.76 -18.30 10.55
N GLU A 47 -4.00 -17.93 10.84
CA GLU A 47 -4.32 -16.72 11.60
C GLU A 47 -3.73 -16.80 13.02
N VAL A 48 -3.16 -15.69 13.48
CA VAL A 48 -2.64 -15.53 14.83
C VAL A 48 -3.05 -14.17 15.40
N ALA A 49 -3.48 -14.14 16.65
CA ALA A 49 -3.85 -12.88 17.31
C ALA A 49 -2.60 -12.03 17.59
N LEU A 50 -2.65 -10.75 17.24
CA LEU A 50 -1.64 -9.75 17.59
C LEU A 50 -1.94 -9.23 18.99
N ARG A 51 -1.06 -9.49 19.94
CA ARG A 51 -1.20 -9.08 21.34
C ARG A 51 -0.61 -7.71 21.60
N GLY A 52 0.41 -7.32 20.87
CA GLY A 52 1.02 -6.02 21.00
C GLY A 52 2.08 -5.76 19.95
N VAL A 53 2.26 -4.50 19.64
CA VAL A 53 3.33 -4.04 18.75
C VAL A 53 3.75 -2.63 19.17
N ARG A 54 5.05 -2.39 19.20
CA ARG A 54 5.63 -1.08 19.49
C ARG A 54 6.89 -0.87 18.66
N ALA A 55 7.21 0.39 18.43
CA ALA A 55 8.44 0.76 17.72
C ALA A 55 9.66 0.67 18.64
N GLN A 56 10.76 0.17 18.10
CA GLN A 56 12.08 0.25 18.71
C GLN A 56 13.10 0.68 17.64
N GLY A 57 13.40 1.96 17.59
CA GLY A 57 14.20 2.52 16.51
C GLY A 57 13.55 2.27 15.15
N ASN A 58 14.27 1.66 14.22
CA ASN A 58 13.77 1.29 12.90
C ASN A 58 13.09 -0.09 12.87
N MET A 59 12.99 -0.76 14.02
CA MET A 59 12.44 -2.10 14.15
C MET A 59 11.13 -2.07 14.92
N LEU A 60 10.43 -3.19 14.91
CA LEU A 60 9.23 -3.43 15.72
C LEU A 60 9.52 -4.44 16.81
N LEU A 61 8.86 -4.28 17.96
CA LEU A 61 8.73 -5.33 18.97
C LEU A 61 7.30 -5.86 18.89
N VAL A 62 7.14 -7.13 18.60
CA VAL A 62 5.87 -7.79 18.31
C VAL A 62 5.61 -8.90 19.31
N LYS A 63 4.39 -8.96 19.85
CA LYS A 63 3.91 -10.06 20.68
C LYS A 63 2.72 -10.72 20.03
N LEU A 64 2.82 -12.02 19.80
CA LEU A 64 1.78 -12.85 19.21
C LEU A 64 1.18 -13.81 20.23
N ALA A 65 -0.10 -14.16 20.06
CA ALA A 65 -0.72 -15.20 20.86
C ALA A 65 -0.05 -16.56 20.66
N GLY A 66 0.13 -17.31 21.73
CA GLY A 66 0.78 -18.61 21.69
C GLY A 66 2.31 -18.56 21.71
N VAL A 67 2.91 -17.37 21.68
CA VAL A 67 4.36 -17.18 21.80
C VAL A 67 4.64 -16.56 23.17
N GLU A 68 4.86 -17.40 24.18
CA GLU A 68 4.91 -17.00 25.60
C GLU A 68 6.31 -17.05 26.22
N ASP A 69 7.26 -17.65 25.54
CA ASP A 69 8.64 -17.80 26.00
C ASP A 69 9.64 -17.57 24.88
N MET A 70 10.93 -17.57 25.23
CA MET A 70 12.00 -17.32 24.26
C MET A 70 12.14 -18.45 23.23
N ASP A 71 11.87 -19.71 23.59
CA ASP A 71 11.97 -20.84 22.66
C ASP A 71 10.86 -20.79 21.61
N ALA A 72 9.62 -20.46 22.01
CA ALA A 72 8.53 -20.23 21.08
C ALA A 72 8.81 -19.04 20.16
N ALA A 73 9.37 -17.95 20.69
CA ALA A 73 9.77 -16.78 19.90
C ALA A 73 10.90 -17.12 18.91
N ARG A 74 11.86 -17.90 19.32
CA ARG A 74 12.97 -18.36 18.45
C ARG A 74 12.47 -19.18 17.27
N ALA A 75 11.43 -19.98 17.46
CA ALA A 75 10.81 -20.76 16.38
C ALA A 75 10.13 -19.86 15.32
N GLN A 76 9.85 -18.61 15.62
CA GLN A 76 9.24 -17.66 14.68
C GLN A 76 10.29 -16.89 13.85
N VAL A 77 11.57 -16.92 14.21
CA VAL A 77 12.62 -16.18 13.50
C VAL A 77 12.71 -16.62 12.04
N GLY A 78 12.76 -15.65 11.14
CA GLY A 78 12.76 -15.84 9.69
C GLY A 78 11.38 -15.89 9.04
N LYS A 79 10.30 -15.97 9.83
CA LYS A 79 8.92 -15.96 9.30
C LYS A 79 8.48 -14.53 8.98
N THR A 80 7.73 -14.40 7.88
CA THR A 80 7.01 -13.18 7.51
C THR A 80 5.56 -13.33 7.90
N TYR A 81 5.02 -12.31 8.56
CA TYR A 81 3.60 -12.21 8.88
C TYR A 81 2.91 -11.20 7.98
N TYR A 82 1.64 -11.45 7.70
CA TYR A 82 0.83 -10.69 6.76
C TYR A 82 -0.40 -10.10 7.46
N PHE A 83 -0.91 -8.98 6.96
CA PHE A 83 -2.20 -8.45 7.36
C PHE A 83 -3.20 -8.57 6.21
N ALA A 84 -4.49 -8.70 6.52
CA ALA A 84 -5.55 -8.68 5.53
C ALA A 84 -5.88 -7.23 5.15
N LYS A 85 -5.94 -6.92 3.85
CA LYS A 85 -6.36 -5.60 3.36
C LYS A 85 -7.75 -5.21 3.88
N ALA A 86 -8.65 -6.18 3.98
CA ALA A 86 -10.00 -5.96 4.49
C ALA A 86 -10.04 -5.46 5.94
N ASP A 87 -9.03 -5.79 6.75
CA ASP A 87 -8.91 -5.35 8.14
C ASP A 87 -8.22 -3.97 8.26
N ALA A 88 -7.60 -3.48 7.18
CA ALA A 88 -6.93 -2.19 7.15
C ALA A 88 -7.95 -1.07 6.97
N LYS A 89 -8.05 -0.19 7.97
CA LYS A 89 -8.82 1.05 7.87
C LYS A 89 -7.86 2.15 7.43
N LEU A 90 -7.77 2.36 6.12
CA LEU A 90 -7.01 3.48 5.58
C LEU A 90 -7.79 4.79 5.76
N PRO A 91 -7.10 5.92 5.98
CA PRO A 91 -7.73 7.23 5.94
C PRO A 91 -8.41 7.48 4.61
N GLU A 92 -9.42 8.34 4.61
CA GLU A 92 -10.10 8.76 3.38
C GLU A 92 -9.09 9.31 2.35
N GLY A 93 -9.21 8.90 1.10
CA GLY A 93 -8.31 9.28 0.03
C GLY A 93 -6.97 8.53 0.00
N ARG A 94 -6.77 7.56 0.90
CA ARG A 94 -5.61 6.67 0.88
C ARG A 94 -5.97 5.28 0.36
N TYR A 95 -5.11 4.75 -0.51
CA TYR A 95 -5.30 3.45 -1.17
C TYR A 95 -4.00 2.66 -1.14
N PHE A 96 -4.08 1.35 -1.21
CA PHE A 96 -2.90 0.52 -1.42
C PHE A 96 -2.37 0.72 -2.84
N ILE A 97 -1.06 0.89 -2.97
CA ILE A 97 -0.40 1.13 -4.26
C ILE A 97 -0.70 -0.01 -5.24
N ASP A 98 -0.64 -1.25 -4.78
CA ASP A 98 -0.92 -2.43 -5.62
C ASP A 98 -2.35 -2.45 -6.17
N ASP A 99 -3.30 -1.83 -5.48
CA ASP A 99 -4.69 -1.74 -5.96
C ASP A 99 -4.87 -0.63 -6.99
N LEU A 100 -4.06 0.41 -6.93
CA LEU A 100 -4.09 1.53 -7.87
C LEU A 100 -3.41 1.18 -9.19
N ILE A 101 -2.32 0.41 -9.16
CA ILE A 101 -1.59 0.02 -10.36
C ILE A 101 -2.49 -0.81 -11.28
N GLY A 102 -2.56 -0.42 -12.55
CA GLY A 102 -3.40 -1.04 -13.57
C GLY A 102 -4.85 -0.54 -13.59
N CYS A 103 -5.24 0.39 -12.71
CA CYS A 103 -6.53 1.06 -12.82
C CYS A 103 -6.60 1.93 -14.07
N THR A 104 -7.76 1.92 -14.73
CA THR A 104 -8.03 2.80 -15.86
C THR A 104 -8.26 4.23 -15.37
N VAL A 105 -7.56 5.17 -15.96
CA VAL A 105 -7.72 6.60 -15.66
C VAL A 105 -8.72 7.22 -16.64
N LEU A 106 -9.78 7.79 -16.09
CA LEU A 106 -10.86 8.44 -16.84
C LEU A 106 -10.87 9.94 -16.57
N HIS A 107 -11.18 10.74 -17.59
CA HIS A 107 -11.42 12.16 -17.41
C HIS A 107 -12.72 12.36 -16.63
N ALA A 108 -12.67 13.17 -15.57
CA ALA A 108 -13.80 13.33 -14.65
C ALA A 108 -15.04 13.97 -15.29
N ASP A 109 -14.85 14.83 -16.29
CA ASP A 109 -15.94 15.61 -16.88
C ASP A 109 -16.62 14.92 -18.07
N ASP A 110 -15.85 14.23 -18.93
CA ASP A 110 -16.38 13.60 -20.15
C ASP A 110 -16.26 12.06 -20.18
N GLY A 111 -15.59 11.48 -19.21
CA GLY A 111 -15.44 10.04 -19.08
C GLY A 111 -14.48 9.38 -20.08
N ARG A 112 -13.76 10.15 -20.89
CA ARG A 112 -12.79 9.60 -21.85
C ARG A 112 -11.63 8.92 -21.10
N THR A 113 -11.07 7.88 -21.68
CA THR A 113 -9.90 7.20 -21.14
C THR A 113 -8.64 8.03 -21.36
N LEU A 114 -7.93 8.35 -20.27
CA LEU A 114 -6.65 9.07 -20.32
C LEU A 114 -5.47 8.10 -20.36
N GLY A 115 -5.59 6.93 -19.76
CA GLY A 115 -4.55 5.93 -19.70
C GLY A 115 -4.77 4.93 -18.58
N ILE A 116 -3.68 4.35 -18.09
CA ILE A 116 -3.67 3.45 -16.92
C ILE A 116 -2.65 3.94 -15.89
N VAL A 117 -2.89 3.67 -14.63
CA VAL A 117 -1.91 3.90 -13.57
C VAL A 117 -0.80 2.86 -13.73
N ALA A 118 0.35 3.29 -14.24
CA ALA A 118 1.49 2.40 -14.46
C ALA A 118 2.34 2.24 -13.20
N LYS A 119 2.43 3.32 -12.40
CA LYS A 119 3.24 3.36 -11.18
C LYS A 119 2.69 4.41 -10.22
N VAL A 120 2.94 4.21 -8.95
CA VAL A 120 2.74 5.24 -7.91
C VAL A 120 4.08 5.49 -7.24
N ASP A 121 4.49 6.74 -7.17
CA ASP A 121 5.71 7.16 -6.51
C ASP A 121 5.38 8.02 -5.29
N HIS A 122 6.23 7.96 -4.27
CA HIS A 122 6.05 8.69 -3.02
C HIS A 122 7.33 9.48 -2.66
N PRO A 123 7.59 10.61 -3.36
CA PRO A 123 8.82 11.38 -3.15
C PRO A 123 8.84 12.16 -1.84
N GLY A 124 7.76 12.18 -1.07
CA GLY A 124 7.69 12.95 0.17
C GLY A 124 6.29 12.97 0.78
N VAL A 125 5.65 14.13 0.81
CA VAL A 125 4.39 14.33 1.55
C VAL A 125 3.17 13.75 0.84
N GLN A 126 3.20 13.68 -0.48
CA GLN A 126 2.08 13.21 -1.30
C GLN A 126 2.52 12.23 -2.36
N ASP A 127 1.60 11.38 -2.76
CA ASP A 127 1.82 10.44 -3.85
C ASP A 127 1.77 11.12 -5.21
N ILE A 128 2.49 10.55 -6.17
CA ILE A 128 2.42 10.93 -7.59
C ILE A 128 1.99 9.69 -8.36
N TYR A 129 0.89 9.82 -9.10
CA TYR A 129 0.43 8.77 -10.01
C TYR A 129 1.09 8.97 -11.37
N ILE A 130 1.78 7.94 -11.84
CA ILE A 130 2.36 7.92 -13.17
C ILE A 130 1.38 7.18 -14.06
N VAL A 131 0.74 7.94 -14.94
CA VAL A 131 -0.29 7.46 -15.86
C VAL A 131 0.34 7.27 -17.23
N ARG A 132 0.21 6.06 -17.78
CA ARG A 132 0.67 5.76 -19.14
C ARG A 132 -0.51 5.80 -20.08
N ASP A 133 -0.42 6.65 -21.10
CA ASP A 133 -1.44 6.80 -22.12
C ASP A 133 -1.36 5.73 -23.24
N ALA A 134 -2.27 5.82 -24.21
CA ALA A 134 -2.31 4.86 -25.33
C ALA A 134 -1.08 4.93 -26.26
N ALA A 135 -0.38 6.06 -26.27
CA ALA A 135 0.86 6.22 -27.03
C ALA A 135 2.09 5.67 -26.29
N GLY A 136 1.91 5.28 -25.01
CA GLY A 136 2.99 4.77 -24.15
C GLY A 136 3.74 5.87 -23.40
N GLU A 137 3.28 7.12 -23.47
CA GLU A 137 3.87 8.23 -22.75
C GLU A 137 3.42 8.26 -21.30
N GLU A 138 4.29 8.70 -20.40
CA GLU A 138 4.05 8.76 -18.97
C GLU A 138 3.77 10.20 -18.53
N HIS A 139 2.65 10.37 -17.84
CA HIS A 139 2.20 11.63 -17.27
C HIS A 139 2.22 11.54 -15.76
N TRP A 140 2.81 12.52 -15.11
CA TRP A 140 3.02 12.54 -13.66
C TRP A 140 1.97 13.45 -13.03
N ILE A 141 1.05 12.86 -12.29
CA ILE A 141 -0.10 13.55 -11.70
C ILE A 141 -0.01 13.50 -10.18
N PRO A 142 0.10 14.63 -9.49
CA PRO A 142 0.01 14.66 -8.03
C PRO A 142 -1.33 14.12 -7.53
N ALA A 143 -1.29 13.24 -6.54
CA ALA A 143 -2.49 12.63 -5.95
C ALA A 143 -3.15 13.58 -4.95
N VAL A 144 -3.62 14.71 -5.45
CA VAL A 144 -4.33 15.75 -4.68
C VAL A 144 -5.77 15.87 -5.16
N PRO A 145 -6.71 16.33 -4.33
CA PRO A 145 -8.14 16.41 -4.68
C PRO A 145 -8.44 17.26 -5.93
N GLU A 146 -7.57 18.20 -6.26
CA GLU A 146 -7.69 19.04 -7.45
C GLU A 146 -7.55 18.23 -8.75
N PHE A 147 -6.76 17.16 -8.74
CA PHE A 147 -6.52 16.32 -9.93
C PHE A 147 -7.17 14.95 -9.81
N VAL A 148 -7.14 14.31 -8.66
CA VAL A 148 -7.76 13.00 -8.42
C VAL A 148 -9.13 13.22 -7.78
N VAL A 149 -10.17 13.07 -8.57
CA VAL A 149 -11.55 13.40 -8.17
C VAL A 149 -12.20 12.22 -7.45
N ASP A 150 -11.98 11.02 -7.94
CA ASP A 150 -12.60 9.80 -7.43
C ASP A 150 -11.73 8.57 -7.73
N VAL A 151 -11.73 7.61 -6.82
CA VAL A 151 -11.05 6.34 -6.99
C VAL A 151 -12.00 5.21 -6.63
N ASP A 152 -12.32 4.37 -7.59
CA ASP A 152 -13.12 3.16 -7.41
C ASP A 152 -12.24 1.91 -7.64
N ILE A 153 -11.76 1.34 -6.55
CA ILE A 153 -10.91 0.15 -6.60
C ILE A 153 -11.68 -1.07 -7.12
N ALA A 154 -12.96 -1.20 -6.76
CA ALA A 154 -13.80 -2.33 -7.20
C ALA A 154 -14.02 -2.30 -8.72
N ALA A 155 -14.28 -1.13 -9.27
CA ALA A 155 -14.42 -0.90 -10.72
C ALA A 155 -13.06 -0.78 -11.43
N ARG A 156 -11.96 -0.67 -10.69
CA ARG A 156 -10.60 -0.44 -11.20
C ARG A 156 -10.49 0.82 -12.04
N THR A 157 -11.10 1.90 -11.55
CA THR A 157 -11.09 3.21 -12.23
C THR A 157 -10.61 4.31 -11.30
N VAL A 158 -9.91 5.27 -11.88
CA VAL A 158 -9.51 6.52 -11.23
C VAL A 158 -9.99 7.67 -12.09
N LYS A 159 -10.82 8.55 -11.54
CA LYS A 159 -11.28 9.75 -12.24
C LYS A 159 -10.36 10.91 -11.93
N MET A 160 -9.81 11.51 -12.96
CA MET A 160 -8.92 12.66 -12.87
C MET A 160 -9.45 13.85 -13.65
N ARG A 161 -9.12 15.04 -13.14
CA ARG A 161 -9.35 16.31 -13.84
C ARG A 161 -8.01 16.98 -14.10
N PRO A 162 -7.30 16.59 -15.17
CA PRO A 162 -6.03 17.18 -15.50
C PRO A 162 -6.22 18.64 -15.97
N ILE A 163 -5.20 19.45 -15.75
CA ILE A 163 -5.13 20.77 -16.37
C ILE A 163 -4.64 20.66 -17.81
N ALA A 164 -4.90 21.71 -18.59
CA ALA A 164 -4.41 21.80 -19.96
C ALA A 164 -2.90 21.59 -20.01
N GLY A 165 -2.44 20.79 -20.95
CA GLY A 165 -1.03 20.44 -21.14
C GLY A 165 -0.56 19.19 -20.39
N MET A 166 -1.35 18.59 -19.49
CA MET A 166 -0.95 17.35 -18.82
C MET A 166 -1.11 16.10 -19.70
N PHE A 167 -2.12 16.11 -20.59
CA PHE A 167 -2.44 14.99 -21.50
C PHE A 167 -2.71 15.50 -22.92
N ASP A 168 -2.37 16.74 -23.24
CA ASP A 168 -2.59 17.27 -24.58
C ASP A 168 -1.62 16.60 -25.55
N GLU A 169 -2.14 16.18 -26.68
CA GLU A 169 -1.33 15.83 -27.84
C GLU A 169 -0.47 17.04 -28.22
N PRO A 170 0.77 16.81 -28.67
CA PRO A 170 1.56 17.92 -29.21
C PRO A 170 0.73 18.59 -30.29
N VAL A 171 0.48 19.88 -30.12
CA VAL A 171 -0.16 20.70 -31.14
C VAL A 171 0.70 20.56 -32.39
N ASN A 172 0.21 19.82 -33.38
CA ASN A 172 0.80 19.84 -34.70
C ASN A 172 0.70 21.28 -35.16
N GLY A 173 1.84 21.97 -35.13
CA GLY A 173 1.90 23.31 -35.65
C GLY A 173 1.46 23.25 -37.12
N ASP A 174 0.34 23.91 -37.42
CA ASP A 174 -0.02 24.20 -38.77
C ASP A 174 1.11 25.04 -39.34
N GLU A 175 1.90 24.43 -40.19
CA GLU A 175 2.80 25.16 -41.05
C GLU A 175 1.95 25.92 -42.08
N GLU A 176 1.97 27.24 -42.00
CA GLU A 176 1.76 28.09 -43.16
C GLU A 176 3.06 28.26 -43.93
#